data_bd42c4009344f33ebb28b2eedaca8de6
#
_entry.id   bd42c4009344f33ebb28b2eedaca8de6
#
_cell.length_a   1.000
_cell.length_b   1.000
_cell.length_c   1.000
_cell.angle_alpha   90.00
_cell.angle_beta   90.00
_cell.angle_gamma   90.00
#
_symmetry.space_group_name_H-M   'P 1'
#
loop_
_entity.id
_entity.type
_entity.pdbx_description
1 polymer ?
#
loop_
_entity_poly.entity_id
_entity_poly.type
_entity_poly.pdbx_seq_one_letter_code
_entity_poly.pdbx_strand_id
1 'polypeptide(L)'
;MTSIGGKAQELIGARLLEHEKLVHKVMGSKRLLKAIEEAAGLISLTLASGGKVMFCGNGGSAADAQHWAAEIVGRFQKERPGMAALALTTDTSILT
;
A
#
# COMPACT_ATOMS: atom_id res chain seq x y z
N MET A 1 -31.31 13.39 -17.50
CA MET A 1 -30.09 12.57 -17.26
C MET A 1 -28.81 13.38 -17.37
N THR A 2 -28.81 14.37 -18.25
CA THR A 2 -27.60 15.17 -18.49
C THR A 2 -27.09 15.89 -17.25
N SER A 3 -27.98 16.48 -16.43
CA SER A 3 -27.56 17.23 -15.25
C SER A 3 -26.91 16.32 -14.20
N ILE A 4 -27.41 15.09 -14.06
CA ILE A 4 -26.83 14.11 -13.14
C ILE A 4 -25.45 13.68 -13.64
N GLY A 5 -25.34 13.40 -14.95
CA GLY A 5 -24.08 13.04 -15.57
C GLY A 5 -23.03 14.13 -15.45
N GLY A 6 -23.41 15.41 -15.64
CA GLY A 6 -22.50 16.52 -15.50
C GLY A 6 -21.96 16.69 -14.09
N LYS A 7 -22.83 16.60 -13.10
CA LYS A 7 -22.40 16.69 -11.70
C LYS A 7 -21.51 15.53 -11.29
N ALA A 8 -21.82 14.33 -11.76
CA ALA A 8 -21.01 13.17 -11.48
C ALA A 8 -19.60 13.32 -12.05
N GLN A 9 -19.51 13.80 -13.29
CA GLN A 9 -18.22 14.03 -13.93
C GLN A 9 -17.41 15.10 -13.22
N GLU A 10 -18.05 16.16 -12.77
CA GLU A 10 -17.39 17.21 -12.00
C GLU A 10 -16.81 16.66 -10.69
N LEU A 11 -17.59 15.85 -9.99
CA LEU A 11 -17.15 15.26 -8.74
C LEU A 11 -15.98 14.28 -8.97
N ILE A 12 -16.10 13.44 -9.97
CA ILE A 12 -15.03 12.50 -10.32
C ILE A 12 -13.75 13.26 -10.67
N GLY A 13 -13.86 14.29 -11.50
CA GLY A 13 -12.73 15.11 -11.88
C GLY A 13 -12.07 15.79 -10.69
N ALA A 14 -12.89 16.31 -9.75
CA ALA A 14 -12.37 16.94 -8.54
C ALA A 14 -11.60 15.95 -7.67
N ARG A 15 -12.09 14.73 -7.53
CA ARG A 15 -11.40 13.70 -6.74
C ARG A 15 -10.11 13.25 -7.40
N LEU A 16 -10.12 13.10 -8.70
CA LEU A 16 -8.90 12.76 -9.43
C LEU A 16 -7.85 13.85 -9.32
N LEU A 17 -8.28 15.13 -9.37
CA LEU A 17 -7.37 16.25 -9.21
C LEU A 17 -6.76 16.30 -7.80
N GLU A 18 -7.56 16.03 -6.77
CA GLU A 18 -7.06 15.95 -5.41
C GLU A 18 -5.98 14.88 -5.29
N HIS A 19 -6.23 13.73 -5.90
CA HIS A 19 -5.27 12.63 -5.90
C HIS A 19 -3.98 13.00 -6.61
N GLU A 20 -4.09 13.61 -7.77
CA GLU A 20 -2.94 14.08 -8.54
C GLU A 20 -2.08 15.06 -7.73
N LYS A 21 -2.74 16.03 -7.09
CA LYS A 21 -2.04 17.00 -6.26
C LYS A 21 -1.32 16.33 -5.08
N LEU A 22 -1.95 15.34 -4.48
CA LEU A 22 -1.33 14.60 -3.38
C LEU A 22 -0.08 13.85 -3.85
N VAL A 23 -0.18 13.17 -4.97
CA VAL A 23 0.97 12.44 -5.55
C VAL A 23 2.11 13.40 -5.84
N HIS A 24 1.81 14.58 -6.42
CA HIS A 24 2.84 15.59 -6.68
C HIS A 24 3.51 16.09 -5.40
N LYS A 25 2.74 16.27 -4.34
CA LYS A 25 3.29 16.67 -3.05
C LYS A 25 4.26 15.63 -2.50
N VAL A 26 3.89 14.35 -2.59
CA VAL A 26 4.75 13.26 -2.14
C VAL A 26 6.02 13.22 -2.97
N MET A 27 5.90 13.30 -4.29
CA MET A 27 7.04 13.28 -5.20
C MET A 27 8.02 14.42 -4.93
N GLY A 28 7.52 15.57 -4.52
CA GLY A 28 8.34 16.74 -4.21
C GLY A 28 8.85 16.79 -2.77
N SER A 29 8.48 15.83 -1.94
CA SER A 29 8.88 15.85 -0.53
C SER A 29 10.09 14.95 -0.28
N LYS A 30 11.24 15.55 -0.13
CA LYS A 30 12.46 14.79 0.18
C LYS A 30 12.33 14.03 1.49
N ARG A 31 11.64 14.60 2.48
CA ARG A 31 11.42 13.95 3.76
C ARG A 31 10.59 12.67 3.61
N LEU A 32 9.49 12.73 2.87
CA LEU A 32 8.62 11.57 2.67
C LEU A 32 9.32 10.50 1.85
N LEU A 33 10.01 10.88 0.77
CA LEU A 33 10.75 9.92 -0.05
C LEU A 33 11.84 9.24 0.75
N LYS A 34 12.52 9.98 1.62
CA LYS A 34 13.55 9.39 2.48
C LYS A 34 12.93 8.41 3.48
N ALA A 35 11.77 8.74 4.06
CA ALA A 35 11.08 7.84 4.97
C ALA A 35 10.68 6.54 4.29
N ILE A 36 10.20 6.61 3.06
CA ILE A 36 9.85 5.44 2.27
C ILE A 36 11.10 4.59 2.01
N GLU A 37 12.19 5.24 1.62
CA GLU A 37 13.46 4.56 1.37
C GLU A 37 13.98 3.86 2.62
N GLU A 38 13.93 4.52 3.77
CA GLU A 38 14.36 3.95 5.03
C GLU A 38 13.49 2.75 5.43
N ALA A 39 12.18 2.84 5.25
CA ALA A 39 11.27 1.74 5.52
C ALA A 39 11.58 0.54 4.62
N ALA A 40 11.76 0.79 3.33
CA ALA A 40 12.11 -0.27 2.37
C ALA A 40 13.45 -0.91 2.72
N GLY A 41 14.44 -0.11 3.11
CA GLY A 41 15.75 -0.60 3.52
C GLY A 41 15.67 -1.48 4.75
N LEU A 42 14.87 -1.08 5.75
CA LEU A 42 14.69 -1.86 6.96
C LEU A 42 14.02 -3.20 6.67
N ILE A 43 13.00 -3.20 5.82
CA ILE A 43 12.31 -4.43 5.40
C ILE A 43 13.30 -5.35 4.68
N SER A 44 14.07 -4.82 3.74
CA SER A 44 15.05 -5.59 2.98
C SER A 44 16.11 -6.22 3.89
N LEU A 45 16.63 -5.44 4.84
CA LEU A 45 17.64 -5.93 5.78
C LEU A 45 17.07 -7.02 6.69
N THR A 46 15.85 -6.83 7.16
CA THR A 46 15.17 -7.82 8.01
C THR A 46 15.02 -9.16 7.29
N LEU A 47 14.55 -9.12 6.05
CA LEU A 47 14.34 -10.34 5.26
C LEU A 47 15.69 -11.01 4.93
N ALA A 48 16.70 -10.22 4.60
CA ALA A 48 18.04 -10.77 4.31
C ALA A 48 18.69 -11.42 5.53
N SER A 49 18.34 -10.95 6.73
CA SER A 49 18.89 -11.48 7.99
C SER A 49 18.12 -12.69 8.53
N GLY A 50 17.15 -13.19 7.79
CA GLY A 50 16.34 -14.33 8.24
C GLY A 50 15.16 -13.95 9.12
N GLY A 51 14.87 -12.67 9.24
CA GLY A 51 13.69 -12.17 9.95
C GLY A 51 12.44 -12.25 9.10
N LYS A 52 11.36 -11.70 9.59
CA LYS A 52 10.08 -11.72 8.90
C LYS A 52 9.40 -10.35 9.00
N VAL A 53 8.52 -10.08 8.07
CA VAL A 53 7.71 -8.86 8.05
C VAL A 53 6.27 -9.25 8.38
N MET A 54 5.67 -8.50 9.29
CA MET A 54 4.28 -8.71 9.68
C MET A 54 3.48 -7.46 9.36
N PHE A 55 2.36 -7.66 8.69
CA PHE A 55 1.44 -6.58 8.33
C PHE A 55 0.15 -6.71 9.11
N CYS A 56 -0.41 -5.60 9.55
CA CYS A 56 -1.70 -5.60 10.23
C CYS A 56 -2.51 -4.37 9.82
N GLY A 57 -3.81 -4.46 10.01
CA GLY A 57 -4.71 -3.37 9.70
C GLY A 57 -6.15 -3.80 9.87
N ASN A 58 -7.07 -2.87 9.80
CA ASN A 58 -8.52 -3.10 9.95
C ASN A 58 -9.24 -2.77 8.65
N GLY A 59 -10.34 -3.46 8.36
CA GLY A 59 -11.15 -3.21 7.19
C GLY A 59 -10.32 -3.28 5.90
N GLY A 60 -10.31 -2.21 5.12
CA GLY A 60 -9.53 -2.11 3.89
C GLY A 60 -8.04 -2.26 4.13
N SER A 61 -7.52 -1.73 5.25
CA SER A 61 -6.10 -1.89 5.61
C SER A 61 -5.73 -3.34 5.93
N ALA A 62 -6.67 -4.13 6.45
CA ALA A 62 -6.45 -5.56 6.66
C ALA A 62 -6.31 -6.29 5.33
N ALA A 63 -7.13 -5.93 4.34
CA ALA A 63 -7.03 -6.49 2.99
C ALA A 63 -5.68 -6.12 2.35
N ASP A 64 -5.23 -4.88 2.50
CA ASP A 64 -3.91 -4.44 2.02
C ASP A 64 -2.80 -5.23 2.69
N ALA A 65 -2.91 -5.48 4.00
CA ALA A 65 -1.91 -6.24 4.74
C ALA A 65 -1.78 -7.66 4.18
N GLN A 66 -2.90 -8.32 3.88
CA GLN A 66 -2.90 -9.64 3.28
C GLN A 66 -2.29 -9.62 1.88
N HIS A 67 -2.63 -8.62 1.09
CA HIS A 67 -2.10 -8.48 -0.26
C HIS A 67 -0.58 -8.30 -0.24
N TRP A 68 -0.09 -7.41 0.61
CA TRP A 68 1.33 -7.13 0.70
C TRP A 68 2.13 -8.34 1.18
N ALA A 69 1.59 -9.06 2.17
CA ALA A 69 2.23 -10.28 2.63
C ALA A 69 2.34 -11.31 1.50
N ALA A 70 1.26 -11.47 0.72
CA ALA A 70 1.25 -12.38 -0.42
C ALA A 70 2.27 -12.00 -1.48
N GLU A 71 2.46 -10.70 -1.76
CA GLU A 71 3.44 -10.24 -2.74
C GLU A 71 4.87 -10.57 -2.31
N ILE A 72 5.17 -10.43 -1.03
CA ILE A 72 6.50 -10.73 -0.52
C ILE A 72 6.77 -12.24 -0.57
N VAL A 73 5.81 -13.04 -0.15
CA VAL A 73 5.94 -14.51 -0.18
C VAL A 73 5.96 -15.02 -1.62
N GLY A 74 5.14 -14.42 -2.51
CA GLY A 74 4.89 -14.92 -3.85
C GLY A 74 5.88 -14.56 -4.93
N ARG A 75 7.00 -13.92 -4.63
CA ARG A 75 8.01 -13.57 -5.63
C ARG A 75 7.50 -12.66 -6.75
N PHE A 76 6.81 -11.60 -6.35
CA PHE A 76 6.23 -10.64 -7.29
C PHE A 76 7.31 -10.04 -8.22
N GLN A 77 7.01 -9.98 -9.52
CA GLN A 77 7.83 -9.39 -10.59
C GLN A 77 9.17 -10.06 -10.89
N LYS A 78 9.64 -11.02 -10.08
CA LYS A 78 10.96 -11.57 -10.34
C LYS A 78 11.09 -12.92 -9.66
N GLU A 79 11.77 -13.84 -10.30
CA GLU A 79 12.07 -15.13 -9.72
C GLU A 79 13.04 -14.96 -8.55
N ARG A 80 12.64 -15.43 -7.39
CA ARG A 80 13.46 -15.45 -6.20
C ARG A 80 12.87 -16.39 -5.17
N PRO A 81 13.64 -16.85 -4.18
CA PRO A 81 13.07 -17.60 -3.08
C PRO A 81 12.00 -16.78 -2.36
N GLY A 82 10.98 -17.43 -1.88
CA GLY A 82 9.95 -16.77 -1.06
C GLY A 82 10.57 -16.17 0.19
N MET A 83 10.03 -15.05 0.63
CA MET A 83 10.49 -14.38 1.84
C MET A 83 9.42 -14.45 2.92
N ALA A 84 9.83 -14.36 4.19
CA ALA A 84 8.92 -14.53 5.31
C ALA A 84 8.08 -13.28 5.53
N ALA A 85 6.79 -13.38 5.25
CA ALA A 85 5.84 -12.29 5.52
C ALA A 85 4.53 -12.88 6.00
N LEU A 86 3.83 -12.14 6.85
CA LEU A 86 2.63 -12.61 7.52
C LEU A 86 1.67 -11.44 7.72
N ALA A 87 0.40 -11.64 7.43
CA ALA A 87 -0.64 -10.68 7.75
C ALA A 87 -1.33 -11.12 9.04
N LEU A 88 -1.41 -10.22 10.02
CA LEU A 88 -2.06 -10.50 11.30
C LEU A 88 -3.54 -10.15 11.19
N THR A 89 -4.25 -10.90 10.36
CA THR A 89 -5.67 -10.69 10.09
C THR A 89 -6.38 -12.05 10.03
N THR A 90 -7.62 -12.10 10.52
CA THR A 90 -8.47 -13.27 10.38
C THR A 90 -9.76 -12.93 9.65
N ASP A 91 -10.31 -11.76 9.91
CA ASP A 91 -11.49 -11.23 9.22
C ASP A 91 -11.24 -9.76 8.96
N THR A 92 -11.14 -9.40 7.69
CA THR A 92 -10.76 -8.06 7.28
C THR A 92 -11.84 -7.01 7.57
N SER A 93 -13.07 -7.44 7.83
CA SER A 93 -14.18 -6.50 8.06
C SER A 93 -14.39 -6.16 9.54
N ILE A 94 -13.93 -6.98 10.46
CA ILE A 94 -14.21 -6.80 11.90
C ILE A 94 -12.98 -6.65 12.78
N LEU A 95 -11.81 -6.72 12.21
CA LEU A 95 -10.58 -6.57 12.97
C LEU A 95 -10.44 -5.10 13.42
N THR A 96 -10.26 -4.84 14.70
CA THR A 96 -10.17 -3.48 15.24
C THR A 96 -8.91 -3.24 16.02
#